data_5cef81c89340742b41e56012bfd77a2c
#
_entry.id   5cef81c89340742b41e56012bfd77a2c
#
_cell.length_a   1.000
_cell.length_b   1.000
_cell.length_c   1.000
_cell.angle_alpha   90.00
_cell.angle_beta   90.00
_cell.angle_gamma   90.00
#
_symmetry.space_group_name_H-M   'P 1'
#
loop_
_entity.id
_entity.type
_entity.pdbx_description
1 polymer ?
#
loop_
_entity_poly.entity_id
_entity_poly.type
_entity_poly.pdbx_seq_one_letter_code
_entity_poly.pdbx_strand_id
1 'polypeptide(L)'
;HQQGTSVDSVAANGIGLAFIAFPSVISQMHGGPIFGVLFFLSLVLAGLTSSISLVEVVAAAFQDKFGLRRVPAVLITGIPMAIISIVLFATTSGVNVLSVVDKFINNAIALNALVTLILISWVYRRVEELHKHLISVSSLPVGKWWNACISIITPVALVWMLFVEFSTIIRDGYEDHPTWFLVAFGWGSMIFALV
;
A
#
# COMPACT_ATOMS: atom_id res chain seq x y z
N HIS A 1 -13.63 -22.40 12.92
CA HIS A 1 -14.76 -23.29 12.57
C HIS A 1 -16.14 -22.85 13.14
N GLN A 2 -16.24 -21.80 13.94
CA GLN A 2 -17.52 -21.38 14.55
C GLN A 2 -18.37 -20.43 13.70
N GLN A 3 -17.86 -19.88 12.59
CA GLN A 3 -18.61 -18.95 11.74
C GLN A 3 -18.86 -19.47 10.30
N GLY A 4 -18.59 -20.75 10.00
CA GLY A 4 -18.88 -21.34 8.69
C GLY A 4 -18.07 -20.80 7.51
N THR A 5 -17.22 -19.80 7.72
CA THR A 5 -16.26 -19.27 6.74
C THR A 5 -14.92 -19.99 6.89
N SER A 6 -14.30 -20.36 5.79
CA SER A 6 -12.98 -20.97 5.82
C SER A 6 -11.97 -19.96 6.38
N VAL A 7 -11.06 -20.42 7.24
CA VAL A 7 -9.98 -19.58 7.81
C VAL A 7 -9.19 -18.86 6.70
N ASP A 8 -9.06 -19.51 5.55
CA ASP A 8 -8.37 -18.97 4.38
C ASP A 8 -9.03 -17.72 3.80
N SER A 9 -10.37 -17.64 3.80
CA SER A 9 -11.10 -16.48 3.28
C SER A 9 -11.03 -15.27 4.21
N VAL A 10 -10.91 -15.50 5.52
CA VAL A 10 -10.77 -14.41 6.53
C VAL A 10 -9.32 -13.95 6.67
N ALA A 11 -8.37 -14.87 6.48
CA ALA A 11 -6.94 -14.57 6.59
C ALA A 11 -6.36 -13.98 5.28
N ALA A 12 -7.04 -14.14 4.16
CA ALA A 12 -6.59 -13.66 2.85
C ALA A 12 -6.52 -12.13 2.75
N ASN A 13 -7.25 -11.41 3.63
CA ASN A 13 -7.27 -9.96 3.64
C ASN A 13 -6.72 -9.44 4.97
N GLY A 14 -5.63 -8.65 4.94
CA GLY A 14 -4.99 -8.10 6.15
C GLY A 14 -5.95 -7.28 7.02
N ILE A 15 -6.95 -6.62 6.41
CA ILE A 15 -7.99 -5.86 7.10
C ILE A 15 -8.94 -6.80 7.84
N GLY A 16 -9.39 -7.89 7.20
CA GLY A 16 -10.21 -8.92 7.82
C GLY A 16 -9.50 -9.61 9.00
N LEU A 17 -8.19 -9.84 8.86
CA LEU A 17 -7.39 -10.40 9.92
C LEU A 17 -7.35 -9.47 11.15
N ALA A 18 -7.09 -8.18 10.94
CA ALA A 18 -6.95 -7.20 12.03
C ALA A 18 -8.26 -6.89 12.74
N PHE A 19 -9.38 -6.76 12.01
CA PHE A 19 -10.65 -6.26 12.56
C PHE A 19 -11.70 -7.36 12.81
N ILE A 20 -11.53 -8.56 12.28
CA ILE A 20 -12.45 -9.68 12.46
C ILE A 20 -11.78 -10.83 13.21
N ALA A 21 -10.65 -11.34 12.70
CA ALA A 21 -10.02 -12.52 13.26
C ALA A 21 -9.38 -12.25 14.62
N PHE A 22 -8.56 -11.21 14.78
CA PHE A 22 -7.93 -10.90 16.06
C PHE A 22 -8.90 -10.56 17.16
N PRO A 23 -9.94 -9.71 16.99
CA PRO A 23 -10.96 -9.50 18.01
C PRO A 23 -11.66 -10.80 18.43
N SER A 24 -11.98 -11.67 17.47
CA SER A 24 -12.61 -12.95 17.77
C SER A 24 -11.73 -13.88 18.61
N VAL A 25 -10.43 -13.95 18.31
CA VAL A 25 -9.48 -14.74 19.10
C VAL A 25 -9.28 -14.14 20.48
N ILE A 26 -9.05 -12.83 20.56
CA ILE A 26 -8.82 -12.10 21.81
C ILE A 26 -10.00 -12.24 22.77
N SER A 27 -11.24 -12.23 22.26
CA SER A 27 -12.45 -12.38 23.08
C SER A 27 -12.56 -13.75 23.77
N GLN A 28 -11.86 -14.78 23.25
CA GLN A 28 -11.86 -16.15 23.79
C GLN A 28 -10.65 -16.41 24.73
N MET A 29 -9.70 -15.48 24.80
CA MET A 29 -8.49 -15.64 25.63
C MET A 29 -8.76 -15.30 27.09
N HIS A 30 -8.11 -16.03 28.00
CA HIS A 30 -8.07 -15.66 29.41
C HIS A 30 -7.25 -14.36 29.57
N GLY A 31 -7.85 -13.31 30.12
CA GLY A 31 -7.25 -11.97 30.12
C GLY A 31 -7.40 -11.19 28.82
N GLY A 32 -8.25 -11.65 27.91
CA GLY A 32 -8.53 -11.03 26.62
C GLY A 32 -8.77 -9.51 26.64
N PRO A 33 -9.56 -8.96 27.60
CA PRO A 33 -9.79 -7.52 27.66
C PRO A 33 -8.50 -6.68 27.81
N ILE A 34 -7.59 -7.10 28.69
CA ILE A 34 -6.31 -6.37 28.90
C ILE A 34 -5.42 -6.49 27.67
N PHE A 35 -5.27 -7.70 27.16
CA PHE A 35 -4.50 -7.94 25.94
C PHE A 35 -5.08 -7.18 24.75
N GLY A 36 -6.41 -7.17 24.60
CA GLY A 36 -7.10 -6.45 23.55
C GLY A 36 -6.85 -4.95 23.58
N VAL A 37 -6.93 -4.32 24.76
CA VAL A 37 -6.62 -2.89 24.91
C VAL A 37 -5.18 -2.59 24.48
N LEU A 38 -4.21 -3.37 24.95
CA LEU A 38 -2.80 -3.17 24.59
C LEU A 38 -2.56 -3.39 23.10
N PHE A 39 -3.15 -4.43 22.53
CA PHE A 39 -3.03 -4.74 21.10
C PHE A 39 -3.61 -3.63 20.22
N PHE A 40 -4.85 -3.23 20.48
CA PHE A 40 -5.49 -2.19 19.66
C PHE A 40 -4.89 -0.81 19.88
N LEU A 41 -4.43 -0.50 21.10
CA LEU A 41 -3.68 0.72 21.38
C LEU A 41 -2.38 0.77 20.58
N SER A 42 -1.62 -0.32 20.54
CA SER A 42 -0.39 -0.40 19.73
C SER A 42 -0.68 -0.26 18.24
N LEU A 43 -1.77 -0.85 17.75
CA LEU A 43 -2.20 -0.73 16.34
C LEU A 43 -2.58 0.71 16.00
N VAL A 44 -3.31 1.41 16.89
CA VAL A 44 -3.65 2.83 16.72
C VAL A 44 -2.41 3.70 16.70
N LEU A 45 -1.46 3.50 17.62
CA LEU A 45 -0.20 4.25 17.64
C LEU A 45 0.63 4.00 16.40
N ALA A 46 0.73 2.77 15.94
CA ALA A 46 1.42 2.43 14.69
C ALA A 46 0.76 3.09 13.47
N GLY A 47 -0.57 3.05 13.39
CA GLY A 47 -1.34 3.72 12.33
C GLY A 47 -1.16 5.24 12.34
N LEU A 48 -1.21 5.87 13.50
CA LEU A 48 -0.99 7.31 13.65
C LEU A 48 0.41 7.74 13.20
N THR A 49 1.46 7.04 13.63
CA THR A 49 2.84 7.37 13.23
C THR A 49 3.05 7.23 11.73
N SER A 50 2.50 6.17 11.12
CA SER A 50 2.54 5.97 9.66
C SER A 50 1.77 7.07 8.92
N SER A 51 0.58 7.42 9.39
CA SER A 51 -0.25 8.47 8.78
C SER A 51 0.43 9.83 8.82
N ILE A 52 1.06 10.19 9.96
CA ILE A 52 1.83 11.43 10.10
C ILE A 52 2.96 11.47 9.07
N SER A 53 3.72 10.38 8.94
CA SER A 53 4.83 10.31 7.98
C SER A 53 4.36 10.47 6.53
N LEU A 54 3.24 9.84 6.15
CA LEU A 54 2.67 9.98 4.81
C LEU A 54 2.21 11.41 4.52
N VAL A 55 1.52 12.06 5.45
CA VAL A 55 1.09 13.46 5.32
C VAL A 55 2.31 14.39 5.22
N GLU A 56 3.37 14.13 5.99
CA GLU A 56 4.58 14.94 5.96
C GLU A 56 5.32 14.90 4.62
N VAL A 57 5.38 13.74 3.96
CA VAL A 57 5.97 13.62 2.61
C VAL A 57 5.22 14.51 1.61
N VAL A 58 3.90 14.44 1.60
CA VAL A 58 3.08 15.27 0.69
C VAL A 58 3.20 16.76 1.05
N ALA A 59 3.15 17.09 2.34
CA ALA A 59 3.32 18.46 2.81
C ALA A 59 4.68 19.04 2.46
N ALA A 60 5.76 18.25 2.55
CA ALA A 60 7.11 18.67 2.13
C ALA A 60 7.15 18.98 0.62
N ALA A 61 6.53 18.15 -0.22
CA ALA A 61 6.43 18.42 -1.65
C ALA A 61 5.69 19.74 -1.95
N PHE A 62 4.64 20.07 -1.19
CA PHE A 62 3.94 21.34 -1.30
C PHE A 62 4.80 22.53 -0.81
N GLN A 63 5.57 22.35 0.26
CA GLN A 63 6.50 23.35 0.74
C GLN A 63 7.55 23.67 -0.33
N ASP A 64 8.15 22.66 -0.92
CA ASP A 64 9.20 22.81 -1.94
C ASP A 64 8.67 23.46 -3.22
N LYS A 65 7.47 23.06 -3.65
CA LYS A 65 6.88 23.52 -4.91
C LYS A 65 6.31 24.95 -4.80
N PHE A 66 5.67 25.29 -3.67
CA PHE A 66 4.93 26.55 -3.50
C PHE A 66 5.57 27.51 -2.50
N GLY A 67 6.72 27.14 -1.89
CA GLY A 67 7.39 27.95 -0.88
C GLY A 67 6.58 28.15 0.40
N LEU A 68 5.68 27.23 0.73
CA LEU A 68 4.78 27.35 1.87
C LEU A 68 5.51 27.07 3.19
N ARG A 69 5.04 27.72 4.26
CA ARG A 69 5.45 27.34 5.61
C ARG A 69 4.87 25.96 5.99
N ARG A 70 5.49 25.27 6.94
CA ARG A 70 5.11 23.91 7.35
C ARG A 70 3.63 23.79 7.74
N VAL A 71 3.12 24.71 8.58
CA VAL A 71 1.74 24.64 9.07
C VAL A 71 0.70 24.74 7.96
N PRO A 72 0.70 25.76 7.07
CA PRO A 72 -0.25 25.81 5.97
C PRO A 72 -0.10 24.63 4.98
N ALA A 73 1.11 24.14 4.74
CA ALA A 73 1.31 22.98 3.88
C ALA A 73 0.63 21.72 4.46
N VAL A 74 0.82 21.46 5.75
CA VAL A 74 0.16 20.33 6.44
C VAL A 74 -1.38 20.48 6.46
N LEU A 75 -1.90 21.69 6.66
CA LEU A 75 -3.36 21.91 6.66
C LEU A 75 -3.96 21.71 5.27
N ILE A 76 -3.31 22.25 4.22
CA ILE A 76 -3.79 22.11 2.83
C ILE A 76 -3.78 20.65 2.37
N THR A 77 -2.84 19.84 2.83
CA THR A 77 -2.76 18.42 2.49
C THR A 77 -3.58 17.54 3.42
N GLY A 78 -3.50 17.76 4.72
CA GLY A 78 -4.12 16.90 5.74
C GLY A 78 -5.63 17.06 5.82
N ILE A 79 -6.17 18.27 5.69
CA ILE A 79 -7.63 18.48 5.80
C ILE A 79 -8.39 17.78 4.66
N PRO A 80 -8.03 17.94 3.36
CA PRO A 80 -8.70 17.20 2.30
C PRO A 80 -8.55 15.68 2.45
N MET A 81 -7.38 15.18 2.84
CA MET A 81 -7.18 13.76 3.10
C MET A 81 -8.08 13.24 4.22
N ALA A 82 -8.22 13.99 5.32
CA ALA A 82 -9.10 13.63 6.42
C ALA A 82 -10.58 13.62 5.99
N ILE A 83 -11.03 14.63 5.23
CA ILE A 83 -12.42 14.70 4.72
C ILE A 83 -12.70 13.51 3.80
N ILE A 84 -11.83 13.24 2.84
CA ILE A 84 -11.96 12.10 1.92
C ILE A 84 -12.01 10.79 2.70
N SER A 85 -11.12 10.61 3.67
CA SER A 85 -11.08 9.42 4.51
C SER A 85 -12.38 9.21 5.29
N ILE A 86 -12.92 10.27 5.90
CA ILE A 86 -14.19 10.21 6.64
C ILE A 86 -15.35 9.87 5.70
N VAL A 87 -15.44 10.52 4.55
CA VAL A 87 -16.52 10.29 3.58
C VAL A 87 -16.50 8.88 3.02
N LEU A 88 -15.32 8.35 2.70
CA LEU A 88 -15.19 7.03 2.07
C LEU A 88 -15.24 5.88 3.08
N PHE A 89 -14.61 6.02 4.24
CA PHE A 89 -14.37 4.89 5.14
C PHE A 89 -15.24 4.87 6.40
N ALA A 90 -15.90 5.98 6.77
CA ALA A 90 -16.79 6.04 7.94
C ALA A 90 -18.22 5.50 7.67
N THR A 91 -18.44 4.88 6.52
CA THR A 91 -19.73 4.27 6.15
C THR A 91 -19.74 2.77 6.45
N THR A 92 -20.93 2.15 6.48
CA THR A 92 -21.08 0.70 6.63
C THR A 92 -20.38 -0.11 5.54
N SER A 93 -20.21 0.47 4.36
CA SER A 93 -19.44 -0.11 3.25
C SER A 93 -17.96 0.25 3.26
N GLY A 94 -17.50 1.00 4.26
CA GLY A 94 -16.15 1.54 4.33
C GLY A 94 -15.06 0.46 4.30
N VAL A 95 -15.31 -0.69 4.92
CA VAL A 95 -14.37 -1.83 4.90
C VAL A 95 -14.21 -2.38 3.47
N ASN A 96 -15.30 -2.49 2.72
CA ASN A 96 -15.26 -2.96 1.34
C ASN A 96 -14.55 -1.95 0.42
N VAL A 97 -14.82 -0.65 0.59
CA VAL A 97 -14.10 0.41 -0.13
C VAL A 97 -12.61 0.35 0.20
N LEU A 98 -12.27 0.20 1.47
CA LEU A 98 -10.87 0.11 1.93
C LEU A 98 -10.16 -1.11 1.32
N SER A 99 -10.81 -2.29 1.30
CA SER A 99 -10.27 -3.51 0.70
C SER A 99 -9.95 -3.32 -0.79
N VAL A 100 -10.90 -2.79 -1.56
CA VAL A 100 -10.72 -2.54 -3.00
C VAL A 100 -9.65 -1.48 -3.25
N VAL A 101 -9.69 -0.35 -2.55
CA VAL A 101 -8.70 0.73 -2.70
C VAL A 101 -7.29 0.24 -2.35
N ASP A 102 -7.13 -0.49 -1.25
CA ASP A 102 -5.84 -1.04 -0.82
C ASP A 102 -5.26 -1.98 -1.89
N LYS A 103 -6.07 -2.90 -2.42
CA LYS A 103 -5.67 -3.83 -3.47
C LYS A 103 -5.17 -3.11 -4.72
N PHE A 104 -5.92 -2.14 -5.22
CA PHE A 104 -5.57 -1.43 -6.45
C PHE A 104 -4.42 -0.45 -6.27
N ILE A 105 -4.29 0.19 -5.11
CA ILE A 105 -3.14 1.06 -4.81
C ILE A 105 -1.85 0.25 -4.68
N ASN A 106 -1.87 -0.94 -4.09
CA ASN A 106 -0.72 -1.83 -4.08
C ASN A 106 -0.26 -2.20 -5.50
N ASN A 107 -1.21 -2.46 -6.40
CA ASN A 107 -0.90 -2.69 -7.82
C ASN A 107 -0.34 -1.43 -8.51
N ALA A 108 -0.84 -0.24 -8.17
CA ALA A 108 -0.30 1.03 -8.67
C ALA A 108 1.14 1.26 -8.21
N ILE A 109 1.45 0.96 -6.96
CA ILE A 109 2.83 1.04 -6.42
C ILE A 109 3.75 0.08 -7.17
N ALA A 110 3.33 -1.16 -7.39
CA ALA A 110 4.10 -2.14 -8.15
C ALA A 110 4.32 -1.70 -9.62
N LEU A 111 3.31 -1.13 -10.25
CA LEU A 111 3.42 -0.58 -11.61
C LEU A 111 4.37 0.62 -11.67
N ASN A 112 4.29 1.54 -10.70
CA ASN A 112 5.20 2.68 -10.61
C ASN A 112 6.65 2.23 -10.38
N ALA A 113 6.86 1.23 -9.53
CA ALA A 113 8.17 0.62 -9.33
C ALA A 113 8.71 0.00 -10.62
N LEU A 114 7.87 -0.73 -11.36
CA LEU A 114 8.23 -1.31 -12.66
C LEU A 114 8.65 -0.22 -13.67
N VAL A 115 7.83 0.83 -13.82
CA VAL A 115 8.14 1.95 -14.71
C VAL A 115 9.46 2.62 -14.34
N THR A 116 9.67 2.89 -13.05
CA THR A 116 10.91 3.48 -12.52
C THR A 116 12.12 2.60 -12.82
N LEU A 117 12.01 1.27 -12.61
CA LEU A 117 13.09 0.33 -12.93
C LEU A 117 13.41 0.28 -14.42
N ILE A 118 12.40 0.28 -15.28
CA ILE A 118 12.58 0.30 -16.74
C ILE A 118 13.28 1.61 -17.15
N LEU A 119 12.84 2.75 -16.64
CA LEU A 119 13.44 4.04 -16.95
C LEU A 119 14.92 4.08 -16.53
N ILE A 120 15.24 3.68 -15.31
CA ILE A 120 16.61 3.71 -14.80
C ILE A 120 17.50 2.70 -15.53
N SER A 121 17.00 1.49 -15.76
CA SER A 121 17.82 0.39 -16.30
C SER A 121 17.99 0.45 -17.81
N TRP A 122 16.89 0.75 -18.54
CA TRP A 122 16.88 0.59 -20.01
C TRP A 122 16.89 1.91 -20.76
N VAL A 123 16.20 2.93 -20.24
CA VAL A 123 16.13 4.25 -20.90
C VAL A 123 17.36 5.09 -20.52
N TYR A 124 17.55 5.35 -19.23
CA TYR A 124 18.66 6.18 -18.76
C TYR A 124 19.98 5.41 -18.62
N ARG A 125 19.92 4.08 -18.52
CA ARG A 125 21.09 3.18 -18.40
C ARG A 125 22.04 3.57 -17.26
N ARG A 126 21.49 4.04 -16.14
CA ARG A 126 22.22 4.55 -14.98
C ARG A 126 22.49 3.50 -13.89
N VAL A 127 22.22 2.22 -14.15
CA VAL A 127 22.40 1.14 -13.15
C VAL A 127 23.85 1.03 -12.70
N GLU A 128 24.81 1.25 -13.61
CA GLU A 128 26.23 1.17 -13.27
C GLU A 128 26.71 2.35 -12.37
N GLU A 129 26.16 3.54 -12.56
CA GLU A 129 26.42 4.70 -11.68
C GLU A 129 25.86 4.45 -10.28
N LEU A 130 24.62 3.91 -10.20
CA LEU A 130 24.01 3.52 -8.93
C LEU A 130 24.82 2.43 -8.23
N HIS A 131 25.31 1.44 -8.97
CA HIS A 131 26.16 0.38 -8.44
C HIS A 131 27.46 0.95 -7.87
N LYS A 132 28.14 1.86 -8.57
CA LYS A 132 29.36 2.52 -8.07
C LYS A 132 29.08 3.31 -6.79
N HIS A 133 27.97 4.02 -6.74
CA HIS A 133 27.56 4.75 -5.54
C HIS A 133 27.27 3.80 -4.37
N LEU A 134 26.54 2.70 -4.64
CA LEU A 134 26.23 1.69 -3.64
C LEU A 134 27.49 1.09 -3.03
N ILE A 135 28.49 0.72 -3.85
CA ILE A 135 29.77 0.17 -3.37
C ILE A 135 30.52 1.19 -2.49
N SER A 136 30.44 2.48 -2.81
CA SER A 136 31.17 3.50 -2.05
C SER A 136 30.64 3.69 -0.62
N VAL A 137 29.37 3.36 -0.35
CA VAL A 137 28.71 3.53 0.95
C VAL A 137 28.39 2.21 1.65
N SER A 138 28.52 1.09 0.96
CA SER A 138 28.20 -0.25 1.49
C SER A 138 29.38 -0.90 2.20
N SER A 139 29.12 -1.48 3.35
CA SER A 139 30.09 -2.31 4.08
C SER A 139 30.31 -3.70 3.47
N LEU A 140 29.38 -4.15 2.60
CA LEU A 140 29.46 -5.45 1.93
C LEU A 140 29.77 -5.29 0.44
N PRO A 141 30.63 -6.13 -0.14
CA PRO A 141 30.92 -6.09 -1.56
C PRO A 141 29.72 -6.56 -2.37
N VAL A 142 29.07 -5.63 -3.03
CA VAL A 142 27.95 -5.93 -3.95
C VAL A 142 28.52 -6.20 -5.33
N GLY A 143 28.36 -7.42 -5.81
CA GLY A 143 28.88 -7.85 -7.11
C GLY A 143 27.99 -7.44 -8.30
N LYS A 144 28.45 -7.70 -9.51
CA LYS A 144 27.72 -7.41 -10.77
C LYS A 144 26.37 -8.12 -10.88
N TRP A 145 26.12 -9.14 -10.06
CA TRP A 145 24.83 -9.82 -9.96
C TRP A 145 23.69 -8.85 -9.60
N TRP A 146 23.98 -7.82 -8.80
CA TRP A 146 23.03 -6.79 -8.43
C TRP A 146 22.47 -6.04 -9.66
N ASN A 147 23.34 -5.73 -10.64
CA ASN A 147 22.91 -5.10 -11.88
C ASN A 147 21.94 -6.00 -12.66
N ALA A 148 22.21 -7.31 -12.72
CA ALA A 148 21.34 -8.27 -13.37
C ALA A 148 19.98 -8.39 -12.65
N CYS A 149 19.99 -8.40 -11.32
CA CYS A 149 18.77 -8.41 -10.51
C CYS A 149 17.88 -7.17 -10.80
N ILE A 150 18.45 -5.97 -10.76
CA ILE A 150 17.70 -4.73 -10.97
C ILE A 150 17.24 -4.58 -12.43
N SER A 151 18.09 -4.97 -13.40
CA SER A 151 17.80 -4.72 -14.81
C SER A 151 16.92 -5.78 -15.47
N ILE A 152 16.91 -7.01 -14.95
CA ILE A 152 16.22 -8.14 -15.60
C ILE A 152 15.29 -8.86 -14.64
N ILE A 153 15.83 -9.39 -13.53
CA ILE A 153 15.06 -10.28 -12.66
C ILE A 153 13.86 -9.55 -12.05
N THR A 154 14.08 -8.40 -11.45
CA THR A 154 13.01 -7.63 -10.78
C THR A 154 11.95 -7.11 -11.76
N PRO A 155 12.29 -6.49 -12.91
CA PRO A 155 11.28 -6.10 -13.90
C PRO A 155 10.47 -7.28 -14.42
N VAL A 156 11.12 -8.41 -14.73
CA VAL A 156 10.40 -9.61 -15.22
C VAL A 156 9.45 -10.16 -14.17
N ALA A 157 9.90 -10.24 -12.90
CA ALA A 157 9.06 -10.69 -11.80
C ALA A 157 7.85 -9.76 -11.58
N LEU A 158 8.05 -8.43 -11.64
CA LEU A 158 6.98 -7.45 -11.50
C LEU A 158 5.98 -7.51 -12.67
N VAL A 159 6.47 -7.66 -13.90
CA VAL A 159 5.59 -7.83 -15.08
C VAL A 159 4.75 -9.09 -14.93
N TRP A 160 5.37 -10.21 -14.54
CA TRP A 160 4.66 -11.47 -14.32
C TRP A 160 3.59 -11.33 -13.22
N MET A 161 3.96 -10.75 -12.09
CA MET A 161 3.06 -10.52 -10.96
C MET A 161 1.85 -9.66 -11.37
N LEU A 162 2.11 -8.51 -12.02
CA LEU A 162 1.05 -7.61 -12.49
C LEU A 162 0.17 -8.25 -13.56
N PHE A 163 0.76 -9.03 -14.47
CA PHE A 163 0.00 -9.75 -15.49
C PHE A 163 -0.96 -10.78 -14.89
N VAL A 164 -0.49 -11.59 -13.95
CA VAL A 164 -1.34 -12.57 -13.25
C VAL A 164 -2.44 -11.85 -12.48
N GLU A 165 -2.09 -10.83 -11.74
CA GLU A 165 -3.00 -10.05 -10.89
C GLU A 165 -4.11 -9.39 -11.70
N PHE A 166 -3.75 -8.65 -12.75
CA PHE A 166 -4.74 -8.00 -13.62
C PHE A 166 -5.58 -9.01 -14.40
N SER A 167 -5.00 -10.13 -14.84
CA SER A 167 -5.75 -11.19 -15.49
C SER A 167 -6.81 -11.79 -14.58
N THR A 168 -6.49 -11.99 -13.31
CA THR A 168 -7.43 -12.49 -12.30
C THR A 168 -8.54 -11.49 -12.03
N ILE A 169 -8.20 -10.22 -11.79
CA ILE A 169 -9.20 -9.17 -11.54
C ILE A 169 -10.16 -9.00 -12.73
N ILE A 170 -9.67 -9.11 -13.97
CA ILE A 170 -10.51 -8.96 -15.17
C ILE A 170 -11.40 -10.16 -15.41
N ARG A 171 -10.92 -11.38 -15.12
CA ARG A 171 -11.66 -12.62 -15.36
C ARG A 171 -12.66 -12.92 -14.25
N ASP A 172 -12.21 -12.88 -13.03
CA ASP A 172 -12.93 -13.39 -11.86
C ASP A 172 -13.55 -12.26 -11.02
N GLY A 173 -13.16 -10.99 -11.29
CA GLY A 173 -13.52 -9.87 -10.44
C GLY A 173 -12.70 -9.82 -9.15
N TYR A 174 -13.16 -9.09 -8.16
CA TYR A 174 -12.55 -9.00 -6.83
C TYR A 174 -13.64 -9.02 -5.75
N GLU A 175 -13.62 -10.01 -4.85
CA GLU A 175 -14.52 -10.15 -3.68
C GLU A 175 -16.02 -10.03 -4.02
N ASP A 176 -16.47 -10.58 -5.16
CA ASP A 176 -17.87 -10.52 -5.64
C ASP A 176 -18.46 -9.10 -5.75
N HIS A 177 -17.58 -8.08 -5.83
CA HIS A 177 -18.02 -6.70 -5.99
C HIS A 177 -18.50 -6.43 -7.42
N PRO A 178 -19.56 -5.61 -7.59
CA PRO A 178 -20.07 -5.25 -8.90
C PRO A 178 -19.01 -4.44 -9.68
N THR A 179 -18.99 -4.63 -11.01
CA THR A 179 -17.98 -4.02 -11.91
C THR A 179 -17.90 -2.49 -11.78
N TRP A 180 -19.04 -1.81 -11.60
CA TRP A 180 -19.04 -0.35 -11.41
C TRP A 180 -18.26 0.08 -10.15
N PHE A 181 -18.33 -0.72 -9.09
CA PHE A 181 -17.64 -0.46 -7.84
C PHE A 181 -16.11 -0.62 -8.00
N LEU A 182 -15.69 -1.68 -8.70
CA LEU A 182 -14.28 -1.89 -9.03
C LEU A 182 -13.74 -0.81 -9.97
N VAL A 183 -14.54 -0.33 -10.91
CA VAL A 183 -14.14 0.77 -11.80
C VAL A 183 -14.01 2.08 -11.03
N ALA A 184 -14.96 2.42 -10.18
CA ALA A 184 -14.96 3.69 -9.45
C ALA A 184 -13.85 3.75 -8.37
N PHE A 185 -13.80 2.75 -7.50
CA PHE A 185 -12.90 2.74 -6.34
C PHE A 185 -11.59 2.01 -6.59
N GLY A 186 -11.58 1.00 -7.45
CA GLY A 186 -10.37 0.26 -7.81
C GLY A 186 -9.55 0.98 -8.88
N TRP A 187 -9.99 0.90 -10.12
CA TRP A 187 -9.28 1.52 -11.25
C TRP A 187 -9.16 3.04 -11.12
N GLY A 188 -10.21 3.70 -10.59
CA GLY A 188 -10.19 5.15 -10.33
C GLY A 188 -9.09 5.55 -9.35
N SER A 189 -8.93 4.85 -8.21
CA SER A 189 -7.88 5.11 -7.24
C SER A 189 -6.48 4.81 -7.79
N MET A 190 -6.34 3.75 -8.59
CA MET A 190 -5.09 3.39 -9.25
C MET A 190 -4.65 4.48 -10.25
N ILE A 191 -5.55 4.96 -11.11
CA ILE A 191 -5.25 6.04 -12.05
C ILE A 191 -4.86 7.32 -11.29
N PHE A 192 -5.62 7.67 -10.24
CA PHE A 192 -5.30 8.83 -9.41
C PHE A 192 -3.92 8.74 -8.75
N ALA A 193 -3.49 7.54 -8.35
CA ALA A 193 -2.17 7.34 -7.75
C ALA A 193 -1.00 7.39 -8.77
N LEU A 194 -1.28 7.25 -10.06
CA LEU A 194 -0.26 7.26 -11.13
C LEU A 194 -0.08 8.64 -11.79
N VAL A 195 -1.03 9.57 -11.57
CA VAL A 195 -1.01 10.94 -12.11
C VAL A 195 -0.39 11.93 -11.12
#